data_ce6435c09b8607d9429d5cdb9913cc00
#
_entry.id   ce6435c09b8607d9429d5cdb9913cc00
#
_cell.length_a   1.000
_cell.length_b   1.000
_cell.length_c   1.000
_cell.angle_alpha   90.00
_cell.angle_beta   90.00
_cell.angle_gamma   90.00
#
_symmetry.space_group_name_H-M   'P 1'
#
loop_
_entity.id
_entity.type
_entity.pdbx_description
1 polymer ?
#
loop_
_entity_poly.entity_id
_entity_poly.type
_entity_poly.pdbx_seq_one_letter_code
_entity_poly.pdbx_strand_id
1 'polypeptide(L)'
;MKNIAVLGSTGSIGTQTLEVAAANPERIRVVALAAHKNDQLLEAQIRKFHPVLAALSDPEAARRLKERYEGPTEILAGPEGIMAAATCSQADTVLGAMVGYAGLQPTLAAIRAGKDIALANKETLVAAGSLVMEAVKKAGVRLTPVDSEHSAIFQCLQGNAHKDLKRILLTASGGPFRGKTREELQNVTVEQCLHHPTWTMGTKVTIDSSTLANKGLEVIEAHWLFDAPYEKIVPVIHPQSIVHSLVEYSDGAVMAQLGVADMKLPIQYALSWPDRWPVAFDQLDLVKAGPLTFYEPDTKVFRALALAIAAGKQEGTLPCTFNAANEVAVASFLKGRLSFLDIADLIEKVLDATVPAKVDGYETIVEADRLARQKAEALVAQGV
;
A
#
# COMPACT_ATOMS: atom_id res chain seq x y z
N MET A 1 13.60 -22.79 -3.85
CA MET A 1 13.68 -21.79 -2.75
C MET A 1 13.65 -20.41 -3.40
N LYS A 2 12.76 -19.51 -2.96
CA LYS A 2 12.65 -18.15 -3.48
C LYS A 2 13.49 -17.20 -2.63
N ASN A 3 14.39 -16.46 -3.24
CA ASN A 3 15.19 -15.45 -2.54
C ASN A 3 14.47 -14.12 -2.56
N ILE A 4 14.25 -13.49 -1.40
CA ILE A 4 13.51 -12.24 -1.31
C ILE A 4 14.35 -11.10 -0.72
N ALA A 5 14.16 -9.91 -1.27
CA ALA A 5 14.56 -8.65 -0.63
C ALA A 5 13.29 -8.00 -0.02
N VAL A 6 13.40 -7.46 1.19
CA VAL A 6 12.26 -6.82 1.88
C VAL A 6 12.58 -5.36 2.11
N LEU A 7 11.90 -4.48 1.39
CA LEU A 7 12.01 -3.02 1.55
C LEU A 7 10.95 -2.54 2.53
N GLY A 8 11.37 -1.93 3.63
CA GLY A 8 10.49 -1.58 4.75
C GLY A 8 10.36 -2.70 5.79
N SER A 9 11.41 -3.49 6.01
CA SER A 9 11.42 -4.70 6.82
C SER A 9 11.03 -4.49 8.29
N THR A 10 11.20 -3.31 8.84
CA THR A 10 10.83 -2.95 10.22
C THR A 10 9.42 -2.38 10.36
N GLY A 11 8.71 -2.19 9.25
CA GLY A 11 7.30 -1.78 9.23
C GLY A 11 6.35 -2.96 9.46
N SER A 12 5.04 -2.65 9.55
CA SER A 12 3.99 -3.67 9.81
C SER A 12 4.00 -4.80 8.78
N ILE A 13 4.03 -4.49 7.48
CA ILE A 13 4.07 -5.50 6.42
C ILE A 13 5.42 -6.23 6.39
N GLY A 14 6.52 -5.48 6.57
CA GLY A 14 7.86 -6.07 6.57
C GLY A 14 8.06 -7.09 7.68
N THR A 15 7.61 -6.81 8.90
CA THR A 15 7.69 -7.75 10.03
C THR A 15 6.84 -9.01 9.79
N GLN A 16 5.61 -8.85 9.30
CA GLN A 16 4.76 -9.99 8.95
C GLN A 16 5.32 -10.80 7.77
N THR A 17 6.01 -10.14 6.81
CA THR A 17 6.74 -10.84 5.74
C THR A 17 7.83 -11.74 6.32
N LEU A 18 8.57 -11.24 7.29
CA LEU A 18 9.62 -12.01 7.95
C LEU A 18 9.05 -13.13 8.84
N GLU A 19 7.84 -12.97 9.40
CA GLU A 19 7.12 -14.07 10.06
C GLU A 19 6.73 -15.15 9.06
N VAL A 20 6.21 -14.80 7.89
CA VAL A 20 5.90 -15.73 6.80
C VAL A 20 7.17 -16.45 6.33
N ALA A 21 8.29 -15.74 6.17
CA ALA A 21 9.56 -16.34 5.80
C ALA A 21 10.08 -17.32 6.86
N ALA A 22 9.96 -16.96 8.13
CA ALA A 22 10.36 -17.82 9.26
C ALA A 22 9.50 -19.08 9.37
N ALA A 23 8.22 -19.01 8.99
CA ALA A 23 7.31 -20.18 8.95
C ALA A 23 7.55 -21.08 7.72
N ASN A 24 8.30 -20.61 6.72
CA ASN A 24 8.56 -21.35 5.47
C ASN A 24 10.06 -21.38 5.11
N PRO A 25 10.96 -21.85 6.01
CA PRO A 25 12.42 -21.73 5.83
C PRO A 25 12.95 -22.54 4.64
N GLU A 26 12.26 -23.63 4.25
CA GLU A 26 12.64 -24.45 3.10
C GLU A 26 12.21 -23.83 1.75
N ARG A 27 11.41 -22.77 1.78
CA ARG A 27 10.79 -22.15 0.59
C ARG A 27 11.24 -20.73 0.35
N ILE A 28 11.55 -20.00 1.42
CA ILE A 28 11.93 -18.58 1.37
C ILE A 28 13.28 -18.38 2.05
N ARG A 29 14.17 -17.66 1.36
CA ARG A 29 15.40 -17.11 1.90
C ARG A 29 15.38 -15.60 1.81
N VAL A 30 15.60 -14.92 2.94
CA VAL A 30 15.74 -13.47 2.98
C VAL A 30 17.19 -13.12 2.66
N VAL A 31 17.43 -12.42 1.55
CA VAL A 31 18.78 -12.07 1.07
C VAL A 31 19.12 -10.60 1.24
N ALA A 32 18.13 -9.71 1.30
CA ALA A 32 18.36 -8.30 1.57
C ALA A 32 17.23 -7.72 2.43
N LEU A 33 17.59 -6.77 3.31
CA LEU A 33 16.66 -6.04 4.17
C LEU A 33 16.90 -4.54 4.01
N ALA A 34 15.82 -3.76 3.96
CA ALA A 34 15.92 -2.30 3.99
C ALA A 34 14.90 -1.71 4.98
N ALA A 35 15.34 -0.71 5.75
CA ALA A 35 14.50 0.00 6.71
C ALA A 35 14.80 1.50 6.74
N HIS A 36 14.03 2.29 7.50
CA HIS A 36 14.27 3.71 7.63
C HIS A 36 15.31 4.01 8.74
N LYS A 37 14.89 3.97 10.02
CA LYS A 37 15.71 4.39 11.17
C LYS A 37 15.75 3.39 12.33
N ASN A 38 14.96 2.33 12.29
CA ASN A 38 14.88 1.35 13.37
C ASN A 38 16.04 0.35 13.27
N ASP A 39 17.22 0.79 13.66
CA ASP A 39 18.45 0.03 13.58
C ASP A 39 18.49 -1.15 14.56
N GLN A 40 17.81 -1.07 15.71
CA GLN A 40 17.74 -2.17 16.68
C GLN A 40 16.92 -3.35 16.17
N LEU A 41 15.73 -3.08 15.60
CA LEU A 41 14.90 -4.12 15.02
C LEU A 41 15.54 -4.70 13.76
N LEU A 42 16.18 -3.86 12.92
CA LEU A 42 16.90 -4.35 11.75
C LEU A 42 18.06 -5.27 12.14
N GLU A 43 18.81 -4.95 13.20
CA GLU A 43 19.86 -5.84 13.71
C GLU A 43 19.32 -7.19 14.15
N ALA A 44 18.21 -7.22 14.90
CA ALA A 44 17.56 -8.48 15.29
C ALA A 44 17.13 -9.30 14.06
N GLN A 45 16.63 -8.63 13.02
CA GLN A 45 16.28 -9.28 11.74
C GLN A 45 17.52 -9.81 11.02
N ILE A 46 18.60 -9.07 10.96
CA ILE A 46 19.89 -9.50 10.38
C ILE A 46 20.40 -10.76 11.09
N ARG A 47 20.42 -10.76 12.43
CA ARG A 47 20.88 -11.90 13.23
C ARG A 47 20.01 -13.14 13.06
N LYS A 48 18.74 -12.98 12.76
CA LYS A 48 17.80 -14.09 12.54
C LYS A 48 17.84 -14.66 11.13
N PHE A 49 17.93 -13.80 10.12
CA PHE A 49 17.77 -14.22 8.71
C PHE A 49 19.08 -14.29 7.94
N HIS A 50 20.17 -13.72 8.46
CA HIS A 50 21.50 -13.71 7.86
C HIS A 50 21.51 -13.27 6.39
N PRO A 51 20.89 -12.08 6.06
CA PRO A 51 20.91 -11.56 4.70
C PRO A 51 22.33 -11.21 4.29
N VAL A 52 22.58 -11.16 2.98
CA VAL A 52 23.90 -10.70 2.48
C VAL A 52 24.06 -9.20 2.59
N LEU A 53 22.91 -8.47 2.57
CA LEU A 53 22.87 -7.00 2.57
C LEU A 53 21.75 -6.50 3.48
N ALA A 54 22.04 -5.43 4.23
CA ALA A 54 21.02 -4.65 4.94
C ALA A 54 21.26 -3.16 4.76
N ALA A 55 20.20 -2.37 4.67
CA ALA A 55 20.30 -0.93 4.46
C ALA A 55 19.38 -0.14 5.38
N LEU A 56 19.85 1.04 5.81
CA LEU A 56 19.05 2.04 6.51
C LEU A 56 19.08 3.36 5.72
N SER A 57 17.89 3.93 5.42
CA SER A 57 17.83 5.21 4.73
C SER A 57 18.30 6.38 5.60
N ASP A 58 18.23 6.24 6.92
CA ASP A 58 18.82 7.19 7.89
C ASP A 58 20.30 6.88 8.09
N PRO A 59 21.24 7.80 7.71
CA PRO A 59 22.68 7.56 7.81
C PRO A 59 23.19 7.38 9.25
N GLU A 60 22.59 8.08 10.21
CA GLU A 60 22.98 7.97 11.61
C GLU A 60 22.56 6.61 12.21
N ALA A 61 21.38 6.12 11.87
CA ALA A 61 20.96 4.77 12.26
C ALA A 61 21.86 3.69 11.63
N ALA A 62 22.26 3.87 10.38
CA ALA A 62 23.20 2.96 9.72
C ALA A 62 24.59 2.98 10.39
N ARG A 63 25.07 4.16 10.78
CA ARG A 63 26.33 4.31 11.52
C ARG A 63 26.27 3.57 12.86
N ARG A 64 25.22 3.80 13.66
CA ARG A 64 25.02 3.09 14.95
C ARG A 64 24.96 1.58 14.78
N LEU A 65 24.33 1.10 13.73
CA LEU A 65 24.26 -0.34 13.44
C LEU A 65 25.65 -0.90 13.06
N LYS A 66 26.39 -0.21 12.21
CA LYS A 66 27.78 -0.62 11.83
C LYS A 66 28.73 -0.71 13.02
N GLU A 67 28.61 0.20 13.97
CA GLU A 67 29.49 0.25 15.16
C GLU A 67 29.29 -0.93 16.12
N ARG A 68 28.08 -1.54 16.14
CA ARG A 68 27.76 -2.63 17.06
C ARG A 68 27.57 -4.00 16.40
N TYR A 69 27.46 -4.04 15.07
CA TYR A 69 27.24 -5.30 14.35
C TYR A 69 28.57 -5.87 13.84
N GLU A 70 28.95 -7.02 14.40
CA GLU A 70 30.10 -7.82 13.99
C GLU A 70 29.62 -9.08 13.28
N GLY A 71 29.33 -9.02 12.00
CA GLY A 71 28.85 -10.16 11.23
C GLY A 71 29.07 -9.99 9.73
N PRO A 72 28.74 -11.00 8.92
CA PRO A 72 29.06 -11.01 7.49
C PRO A 72 28.11 -10.18 6.62
N THR A 73 26.99 -9.70 7.17
CA THR A 73 26.02 -8.88 6.42
C THR A 73 26.61 -7.51 6.12
N GLU A 74 26.63 -7.12 4.86
CA GLU A 74 27.02 -5.77 4.46
C GLU A 74 25.95 -4.76 4.92
N ILE A 75 26.37 -3.71 5.63
CA ILE A 75 25.47 -2.64 6.09
C ILE A 75 25.68 -1.40 5.23
N LEU A 76 24.64 -0.95 4.55
CA LEU A 76 24.65 0.25 3.72
C LEU A 76 23.78 1.37 4.31
N ALA A 77 24.02 2.60 3.86
CA ALA A 77 23.35 3.80 4.35
C ALA A 77 22.76 4.61 3.20
N GLY A 78 21.73 5.40 3.50
CA GLY A 78 21.16 6.37 2.58
C GLY A 78 20.35 5.77 1.43
N PRO A 79 19.94 6.62 0.48
CA PRO A 79 19.17 6.19 -0.69
C PRO A 79 19.90 5.12 -1.53
N GLU A 80 21.21 5.23 -1.69
CA GLU A 80 22.02 4.26 -2.43
C GLU A 80 21.98 2.88 -1.79
N GLY A 81 21.98 2.80 -0.46
CA GLY A 81 21.82 1.54 0.27
C GLY A 81 20.46 0.90 0.04
N ILE A 82 19.37 1.69 0.03
CA ILE A 82 18.03 1.21 -0.29
C ILE A 82 17.96 0.69 -1.72
N MET A 83 18.59 1.42 -2.67
CA MET A 83 18.66 0.99 -4.07
C MET A 83 19.46 -0.31 -4.24
N ALA A 84 20.58 -0.47 -3.52
CA ALA A 84 21.35 -1.71 -3.51
C ALA A 84 20.54 -2.89 -2.97
N ALA A 85 19.73 -2.70 -1.92
CA ALA A 85 18.82 -3.73 -1.41
C ALA A 85 17.73 -4.09 -2.43
N ALA A 86 17.15 -3.09 -3.10
CA ALA A 86 16.13 -3.28 -4.12
C ALA A 86 16.64 -4.04 -5.37
N THR A 87 17.91 -3.87 -5.69
CA THR A 87 18.57 -4.47 -6.89
C THR A 87 19.51 -5.62 -6.55
N CYS A 88 19.45 -6.12 -5.30
CA CYS A 88 20.31 -7.23 -4.84
C CYS A 88 20.31 -8.38 -5.86
N SER A 89 21.52 -8.73 -6.36
CA SER A 89 21.66 -9.74 -7.42
C SER A 89 21.13 -11.10 -7.04
N GLN A 90 21.19 -11.45 -5.74
CA GLN A 90 20.70 -12.74 -5.22
C GLN A 90 19.16 -12.77 -5.04
N ALA A 91 18.46 -11.63 -5.08
CA ALA A 91 17.02 -11.62 -4.92
C ALA A 91 16.31 -12.02 -6.23
N ASP A 92 15.32 -12.90 -6.14
CA ASP A 92 14.39 -13.24 -7.22
C ASP A 92 13.18 -12.29 -7.17
N THR A 93 12.74 -11.97 -5.95
CA THR A 93 11.54 -11.15 -5.71
C THR A 93 11.84 -10.04 -4.70
N VAL A 94 11.34 -8.86 -4.96
CA VAL A 94 11.39 -7.72 -4.04
C VAL A 94 10.00 -7.48 -3.45
N LEU A 95 9.88 -7.55 -2.13
CA LEU A 95 8.67 -7.12 -1.43
C LEU A 95 8.79 -5.64 -1.08
N GLY A 96 7.96 -4.83 -1.72
CA GLY A 96 7.91 -3.38 -1.53
C GLY A 96 6.90 -3.00 -0.45
N ALA A 97 7.37 -2.72 0.77
CA ALA A 97 6.55 -2.32 1.92
C ALA A 97 7.00 -0.98 2.54
N MET A 98 7.62 -0.14 1.75
CA MET A 98 7.93 1.24 2.15
C MET A 98 6.66 2.08 2.13
N VAL A 99 6.51 3.00 3.07
CA VAL A 99 5.31 3.84 3.19
C VAL A 99 5.41 5.05 2.27
N GLY A 100 4.31 5.39 1.59
CA GLY A 100 4.18 6.60 0.80
C GLY A 100 5.00 6.59 -0.49
N TYR A 101 5.24 7.77 -1.04
CA TYR A 101 5.95 7.98 -2.29
C TYR A 101 7.39 7.41 -2.33
N ALA A 102 8.05 7.28 -1.17
CA ALA A 102 9.44 6.82 -1.07
C ALA A 102 9.70 5.41 -1.66
N GLY A 103 8.66 4.59 -1.81
CA GLY A 103 8.77 3.25 -2.40
C GLY A 103 8.88 3.22 -3.92
N LEU A 104 8.55 4.32 -4.63
CA LEU A 104 8.48 4.34 -6.10
C LEU A 104 9.83 4.07 -6.78
N GLN A 105 10.85 4.85 -6.42
CA GLN A 105 12.17 4.74 -7.06
C GLN A 105 12.81 3.36 -6.85
N PRO A 106 12.86 2.80 -5.63
CA PRO A 106 13.39 1.45 -5.42
C PRO A 106 12.59 0.37 -6.17
N THR A 107 11.26 0.50 -6.26
CA THR A 107 10.41 -0.43 -7.00
C THR A 107 10.73 -0.40 -8.50
N LEU A 108 10.85 0.78 -9.11
CA LEU A 108 11.25 0.92 -10.51
C LEU A 108 12.64 0.36 -10.79
N ALA A 109 13.58 0.55 -9.85
CA ALA A 109 14.93 -0.02 -9.97
C ALA A 109 14.91 -1.54 -9.91
N ALA A 110 14.15 -2.14 -8.98
CA ALA A 110 13.98 -3.59 -8.87
C ALA A 110 13.38 -4.17 -10.16
N ILE A 111 12.33 -3.54 -10.72
CA ILE A 111 11.73 -3.94 -11.99
C ILE A 111 12.76 -3.92 -13.14
N ARG A 112 13.51 -2.81 -13.27
CA ARG A 112 14.56 -2.66 -14.29
C ARG A 112 15.71 -3.68 -14.12
N ALA A 113 15.95 -4.13 -12.89
CA ALA A 113 16.91 -5.19 -12.57
C ALA A 113 16.34 -6.60 -12.79
N GLY A 114 15.14 -6.74 -13.37
CA GLY A 114 14.52 -8.02 -13.69
C GLY A 114 13.97 -8.77 -12.48
N LYS A 115 13.62 -8.08 -11.38
CA LYS A 115 13.08 -8.69 -10.17
C LYS A 115 11.56 -8.73 -10.23
N ASP A 116 10.95 -9.86 -9.84
CA ASP A 116 9.53 -9.94 -9.54
C ASP A 116 9.20 -9.03 -8.35
N ILE A 117 8.02 -8.43 -8.35
CA ILE A 117 7.59 -7.51 -7.29
C ILE A 117 6.38 -8.09 -6.55
N ALA A 118 6.47 -8.18 -5.22
CA ALA A 118 5.35 -8.32 -4.32
C ALA A 118 5.06 -6.92 -3.74
N LEU A 119 4.02 -6.25 -4.26
CA LEU A 119 3.77 -4.83 -3.99
C LEU A 119 2.76 -4.65 -2.86
N ALA A 120 3.22 -4.10 -1.73
CA ALA A 120 2.37 -3.67 -0.62
C ALA A 120 2.22 -2.13 -0.56
N ASN A 121 3.10 -1.40 -1.23
CA ASN A 121 3.09 0.06 -1.28
C ASN A 121 2.20 0.56 -2.42
N LYS A 122 0.92 0.75 -2.13
CA LYS A 122 -0.08 1.19 -3.12
C LYS A 122 0.22 2.56 -3.72
N GLU A 123 0.86 3.44 -2.95
CA GLU A 123 1.21 4.78 -3.41
C GLU A 123 2.14 4.78 -4.63
N THR A 124 2.89 3.70 -4.83
CA THR A 124 3.72 3.49 -6.03
C THR A 124 2.86 3.47 -7.31
N LEU A 125 1.75 2.75 -7.32
CA LEU A 125 0.84 2.70 -8.47
C LEU A 125 -0.07 3.92 -8.53
N VAL A 126 -0.45 4.47 -7.40
CA VAL A 126 -1.24 5.72 -7.35
C VAL A 126 -0.46 6.87 -7.98
N ALA A 127 0.80 7.06 -7.58
CA ALA A 127 1.61 8.17 -8.07
C ALA A 127 2.09 7.99 -9.51
N ALA A 128 2.43 6.77 -9.91
CA ALA A 128 3.15 6.50 -11.16
C ALA A 128 2.71 5.20 -11.85
N GLY A 129 1.43 4.83 -11.76
CA GLY A 129 0.93 3.55 -12.26
C GLY A 129 1.27 3.28 -13.72
N SER A 130 1.11 4.26 -14.62
CA SER A 130 1.47 4.12 -16.02
C SER A 130 2.95 3.78 -16.23
N LEU A 131 3.86 4.47 -15.53
CA LEU A 131 5.30 4.22 -15.61
C LEU A 131 5.68 2.85 -15.04
N VAL A 132 5.07 2.47 -13.94
CA VAL A 132 5.35 1.18 -13.28
C VAL A 132 4.87 0.03 -14.14
N MET A 133 3.63 0.09 -14.66
CA MET A 133 3.06 -0.98 -15.50
C MET A 133 3.78 -1.09 -16.86
N GLU A 134 4.21 0.03 -17.45
CA GLU A 134 5.07 0.01 -18.64
C GLU A 134 6.42 -0.65 -18.33
N ALA A 135 7.06 -0.30 -17.21
CA ALA A 135 8.33 -0.90 -16.81
C ALA A 135 8.20 -2.41 -16.56
N VAL A 136 7.12 -2.85 -15.88
CA VAL A 136 6.79 -4.27 -15.64
C VAL A 136 6.66 -5.02 -16.97
N LYS A 137 5.87 -4.47 -17.89
CA LYS A 137 5.68 -5.06 -19.24
C LYS A 137 6.99 -5.16 -20.01
N LYS A 138 7.80 -4.08 -20.01
CA LYS A 138 9.08 -4.04 -20.72
C LYS A 138 10.12 -5.00 -20.14
N ALA A 139 10.19 -5.12 -18.82
CA ALA A 139 11.11 -6.03 -18.15
C ALA A 139 10.64 -7.49 -18.18
N GLY A 140 9.36 -7.77 -18.46
CA GLY A 140 8.78 -9.11 -18.44
C GLY A 140 8.72 -9.73 -17.03
N VAL A 141 8.71 -8.90 -16.00
CA VAL A 141 8.63 -9.34 -14.60
C VAL A 141 7.18 -9.39 -14.13
N ARG A 142 6.94 -10.10 -13.02
CA ARG A 142 5.62 -10.16 -12.38
C ARG A 142 5.50 -9.06 -11.33
N LEU A 143 4.31 -8.47 -11.25
CA LEU A 143 3.91 -7.60 -10.16
C LEU A 143 2.67 -8.23 -9.51
N THR A 144 2.83 -8.72 -8.28
CA THR A 144 1.80 -9.42 -7.51
C THR A 144 1.36 -8.52 -6.34
N PRO A 145 0.05 -8.27 -6.17
CA PRO A 145 -0.43 -7.43 -5.08
C PRO A 145 -0.30 -8.13 -3.72
N VAL A 146 0.07 -7.34 -2.72
CA VAL A 146 0.10 -7.75 -1.31
C VAL A 146 -1.04 -7.12 -0.51
N ASP A 147 -1.55 -5.96 -0.95
CA ASP A 147 -2.74 -5.36 -0.32
C ASP A 147 -3.90 -6.36 -0.31
N SER A 148 -4.62 -6.48 0.81
CA SER A 148 -5.59 -7.56 1.05
C SER A 148 -6.69 -7.61 0.00
N GLU A 149 -7.23 -6.46 -0.35
CA GLU A 149 -8.30 -6.33 -1.34
C GLU A 149 -7.81 -6.68 -2.74
N HIS A 150 -6.62 -6.20 -3.11
CA HIS A 150 -6.04 -6.48 -4.44
C HIS A 150 -5.58 -7.94 -4.55
N SER A 151 -5.03 -8.52 -3.48
CA SER A 151 -4.75 -9.94 -3.42
C SER A 151 -6.02 -10.77 -3.60
N ALA A 152 -7.15 -10.35 -3.00
CA ALA A 152 -8.43 -11.02 -3.16
C ALA A 152 -8.94 -10.96 -4.60
N ILE A 153 -8.90 -9.78 -5.23
CA ILE A 153 -9.27 -9.61 -6.65
C ILE A 153 -8.38 -10.47 -7.53
N PHE A 154 -7.05 -10.42 -7.32
CA PHE A 154 -6.09 -11.22 -8.06
C PHE A 154 -6.42 -12.72 -7.95
N GLN A 155 -6.80 -13.22 -6.76
CA GLN A 155 -7.20 -14.60 -6.55
C GLN A 155 -8.52 -14.96 -7.26
N CYS A 156 -9.50 -14.05 -7.22
CA CYS A 156 -10.79 -14.26 -7.89
C CYS A 156 -10.68 -14.26 -9.43
N LEU A 157 -9.69 -13.58 -9.98
CA LEU A 157 -9.45 -13.54 -11.43
C LEU A 157 -8.73 -14.77 -11.98
N GLN A 158 -8.12 -15.62 -11.11
CA GLN A 158 -7.38 -16.78 -11.57
C GLN A 158 -8.27 -17.77 -12.31
N GLY A 159 -7.82 -18.21 -13.48
CA GLY A 159 -8.52 -19.19 -14.33
C GLY A 159 -9.68 -18.64 -15.14
N ASN A 160 -10.00 -17.36 -15.03
CA ASN A 160 -11.07 -16.70 -15.78
C ASN A 160 -10.49 -15.72 -16.82
N ALA A 161 -11.20 -15.54 -17.93
CA ALA A 161 -10.76 -14.60 -18.96
C ALA A 161 -11.10 -13.16 -18.56
N HIS A 162 -10.14 -12.25 -18.68
CA HIS A 162 -10.30 -10.83 -18.34
C HIS A 162 -11.47 -10.14 -19.06
N LYS A 163 -11.77 -10.55 -20.29
CA LYS A 163 -12.91 -10.03 -21.09
C LYS A 163 -14.26 -10.24 -20.40
N ASP A 164 -14.37 -11.26 -19.54
CA ASP A 164 -15.59 -11.64 -18.85
C ASP A 164 -15.78 -10.88 -17.54
N LEU A 165 -14.81 -10.02 -17.15
CA LEU A 165 -14.90 -9.13 -16.00
C LEU A 165 -15.99 -8.08 -16.23
N LYS A 166 -17.09 -8.16 -15.46
CA LYS A 166 -18.14 -7.17 -15.44
C LYS A 166 -17.79 -6.00 -14.52
N ARG A 167 -17.47 -6.29 -13.25
CA ARG A 167 -17.00 -5.28 -12.28
C ARG A 167 -16.24 -5.91 -11.12
N ILE A 168 -15.43 -5.09 -10.47
CA ILE A 168 -14.75 -5.36 -9.22
C ILE A 168 -15.56 -4.73 -8.10
N LEU A 169 -15.89 -5.50 -7.05
CA LEU A 169 -16.50 -5.00 -5.82
C LEU A 169 -15.39 -4.89 -4.77
N LEU A 170 -14.87 -3.68 -4.61
CA LEU A 170 -13.72 -3.39 -3.74
C LEU A 170 -14.21 -3.11 -2.32
N THR A 171 -14.01 -4.05 -1.39
CA THR A 171 -14.54 -3.92 -0.03
C THR A 171 -13.70 -2.95 0.81
N ALA A 172 -14.34 -2.31 1.79
CA ALA A 172 -13.74 -1.46 2.81
C ALA A 172 -14.38 -1.72 4.16
N SER A 173 -13.63 -1.63 5.25
CA SER A 173 -14.22 -1.70 6.61
C SER A 173 -15.21 -0.55 6.89
N GLY A 174 -15.03 0.58 6.22
CA GLY A 174 -15.75 1.83 6.45
C GLY A 174 -15.13 2.71 7.54
N GLY A 175 -14.04 2.24 8.16
CA GLY A 175 -13.34 2.97 9.21
C GLY A 175 -14.12 3.10 10.52
N PRO A 176 -13.56 3.79 11.53
CA PRO A 176 -14.18 3.93 12.86
C PRO A 176 -15.40 4.85 12.89
N PHE A 177 -15.61 5.67 11.86
CA PHE A 177 -16.66 6.71 11.83
C PHE A 177 -17.81 6.38 10.90
N ARG A 178 -17.92 5.16 10.43
CA ARG A 178 -19.02 4.71 9.57
C ARG A 178 -20.37 5.05 10.18
N GLY A 179 -21.25 5.69 9.39
CA GLY A 179 -22.61 6.09 9.81
C GLY A 179 -22.67 7.41 10.60
N LYS A 180 -21.53 8.08 10.83
CA LYS A 180 -21.47 9.42 11.43
C LYS A 180 -21.84 10.50 10.42
N THR A 181 -22.50 11.55 10.89
CA THR A 181 -22.75 12.76 10.09
C THR A 181 -21.55 13.71 10.10
N ARG A 182 -21.52 14.69 9.19
CA ARG A 182 -20.43 15.69 9.14
C ARG A 182 -20.35 16.50 10.45
N GLU A 183 -21.49 16.80 11.08
CA GLU A 183 -21.57 17.52 12.36
C GLU A 183 -20.92 16.74 13.49
N GLU A 184 -21.17 15.43 13.55
CA GLU A 184 -20.56 14.55 14.56
C GLU A 184 -19.03 14.40 14.38
N LEU A 185 -18.52 14.68 13.18
CA LEU A 185 -17.09 14.58 12.86
C LEU A 185 -16.28 15.84 13.12
N GLN A 186 -16.92 16.97 13.48
CA GLN A 186 -16.25 18.28 13.69
C GLN A 186 -15.13 18.22 14.76
N ASN A 187 -15.33 17.43 15.80
CA ASN A 187 -14.42 17.38 16.94
C ASN A 187 -13.71 16.02 17.08
N VAL A 188 -13.55 15.30 15.97
CA VAL A 188 -12.83 14.02 15.97
C VAL A 188 -11.35 14.22 16.28
N THR A 189 -10.86 13.46 17.25
CA THR A 189 -9.46 13.50 17.69
C THR A 189 -8.60 12.47 16.95
N VAL A 190 -7.28 12.69 16.96
CA VAL A 190 -6.30 11.73 16.43
C VAL A 190 -6.46 10.35 17.09
N GLU A 191 -6.64 10.33 18.42
CA GLU A 191 -6.80 9.09 19.18
C GLU A 191 -8.02 8.30 18.71
N GLN A 192 -9.17 8.95 18.49
CA GLN A 192 -10.38 8.31 17.97
C GLN A 192 -10.15 7.72 16.58
N CYS A 193 -9.42 8.42 15.70
CA CYS A 193 -9.07 7.92 14.37
C CYS A 193 -8.20 6.67 14.42
N LEU A 194 -7.28 6.57 15.39
CA LEU A 194 -6.34 5.45 15.51
C LEU A 194 -6.98 4.17 16.06
N HIS A 195 -8.21 4.22 16.57
CA HIS A 195 -8.95 3.04 17.03
C HIS A 195 -9.72 2.39 15.87
N HIS A 196 -9.00 1.63 15.03
CA HIS A 196 -9.64 0.90 13.94
C HIS A 196 -10.36 -0.35 14.46
N PRO A 197 -11.64 -0.64 14.04
CA PRO A 197 -12.43 -1.70 14.66
C PRO A 197 -11.95 -3.12 14.35
N THR A 198 -11.24 -3.36 13.26
CA THR A 198 -10.89 -4.71 12.78
C THR A 198 -9.40 -4.91 12.49
N TRP A 199 -8.69 -3.89 12.04
CA TRP A 199 -7.31 -3.99 11.59
C TRP A 199 -6.33 -3.30 12.53
N THR A 200 -5.16 -3.91 12.73
CA THR A 200 -3.99 -3.25 13.34
C THR A 200 -3.04 -2.79 12.23
N MET A 201 -3.02 -1.50 11.96
CA MET A 201 -2.29 -0.90 10.83
C MET A 201 -1.33 0.18 11.28
N GLY A 202 -0.46 0.62 10.36
CA GLY A 202 0.36 1.81 10.58
C GLY A 202 -0.48 3.08 10.70
N THR A 203 0.03 4.07 11.43
CA THR A 203 -0.69 5.32 11.76
C THR A 203 -1.30 6.01 10.53
N LYS A 204 -0.52 6.18 9.45
CA LYS A 204 -1.00 6.84 8.20
C LYS A 204 -2.18 6.08 7.59
N VAL A 205 -2.07 4.76 7.42
CA VAL A 205 -3.12 3.93 6.81
C VAL A 205 -4.38 3.93 7.66
N THR A 206 -4.25 3.99 8.99
CA THR A 206 -5.41 4.06 9.90
C THR A 206 -6.18 5.38 9.74
N ILE A 207 -5.48 6.51 9.60
CA ILE A 207 -6.13 7.80 9.30
C ILE A 207 -6.76 7.77 7.89
N ASP A 208 -6.06 7.23 6.89
CA ASP A 208 -6.61 7.09 5.53
C ASP A 208 -7.87 6.21 5.50
N SER A 209 -7.91 5.15 6.32
CA SER A 209 -9.11 4.32 6.48
C SER A 209 -10.27 5.12 7.07
N SER A 210 -10.01 5.96 8.07
CA SER A 210 -11.04 6.76 8.74
C SER A 210 -11.65 7.83 7.84
N THR A 211 -10.91 8.34 6.84
CA THR A 211 -11.38 9.32 5.84
C THR A 211 -11.88 8.69 4.54
N LEU A 212 -11.76 7.37 4.37
CA LEU A 212 -11.90 6.60 3.12
C LEU A 212 -10.89 7.01 2.02
N ALA A 213 -9.87 7.81 2.33
CA ALA A 213 -8.76 8.06 1.41
C ALA A 213 -8.03 6.76 1.03
N ASN A 214 -7.84 5.84 1.99
CA ASN A 214 -7.25 4.52 1.71
C ASN A 214 -8.00 3.80 0.59
N LYS A 215 -9.34 3.77 0.66
CA LYS A 215 -10.14 3.14 -0.38
C LYS A 215 -10.04 3.89 -1.72
N GLY A 216 -9.89 5.20 -1.68
CA GLY A 216 -9.61 6.00 -2.88
C GLY A 216 -8.28 5.62 -3.55
N LEU A 217 -7.20 5.49 -2.77
CA LEU A 217 -5.90 5.01 -3.25
C LEU A 217 -6.01 3.61 -3.86
N GLU A 218 -6.76 2.73 -3.22
CA GLU A 218 -6.99 1.36 -3.67
C GLU A 218 -7.81 1.25 -4.97
N VAL A 219 -8.76 2.16 -5.21
CA VAL A 219 -9.46 2.25 -6.50
C VAL A 219 -8.48 2.55 -7.63
N ILE A 220 -7.55 3.50 -7.41
CA ILE A 220 -6.52 3.85 -8.40
C ILE A 220 -5.53 2.69 -8.59
N GLU A 221 -5.12 2.04 -7.52
CA GLU A 221 -4.26 0.85 -7.59
C GLU A 221 -4.92 -0.30 -8.37
N ALA A 222 -6.21 -0.58 -8.11
CA ALA A 222 -6.98 -1.62 -8.82
C ALA A 222 -7.09 -1.33 -10.32
N HIS A 223 -7.28 -0.06 -10.70
CA HIS A 223 -7.27 0.35 -12.11
C HIS A 223 -5.99 -0.10 -12.82
N TRP A 224 -4.83 0.19 -12.23
CA TRP A 224 -3.54 -0.16 -12.84
C TRP A 224 -3.23 -1.67 -12.77
N LEU A 225 -3.49 -2.32 -11.65
CA LEU A 225 -3.17 -3.75 -11.47
C LEU A 225 -3.98 -4.66 -12.38
N PHE A 226 -5.25 -4.31 -12.59
CA PHE A 226 -6.20 -5.20 -13.26
C PHE A 226 -6.67 -4.65 -14.62
N ASP A 227 -6.05 -3.57 -15.11
CA ASP A 227 -6.45 -2.92 -16.37
C ASP A 227 -7.98 -2.73 -16.45
N ALA A 228 -8.59 -2.32 -15.35
CA ALA A 228 -10.04 -2.16 -15.20
C ALA A 228 -10.41 -0.68 -15.24
N PRO A 229 -11.36 -0.25 -16.10
CA PRO A 229 -11.87 1.12 -16.08
C PRO A 229 -12.47 1.49 -14.71
N TYR A 230 -12.35 2.74 -14.31
CA TYR A 230 -12.84 3.22 -13.01
C TYR A 230 -14.33 2.93 -12.78
N GLU A 231 -15.13 2.92 -13.84
CA GLU A 231 -16.56 2.62 -13.83
C GLU A 231 -16.86 1.16 -13.44
N LYS A 232 -15.88 0.28 -13.62
CA LYS A 232 -15.99 -1.13 -13.24
C LYS A 232 -15.46 -1.41 -11.83
N ILE A 233 -14.87 -0.43 -11.14
CA ILE A 233 -14.35 -0.58 -9.78
C ILE A 233 -15.32 0.09 -8.80
N VAL A 234 -16.06 -0.71 -8.05
CA VAL A 234 -17.15 -0.26 -7.19
C VAL A 234 -16.76 -0.48 -5.72
N PRO A 235 -16.49 0.59 -4.96
CA PRO A 235 -16.27 0.48 -3.52
C PRO A 235 -17.52 0.01 -2.80
N VAL A 236 -17.37 -0.91 -1.84
CA VAL A 236 -18.45 -1.48 -1.02
C VAL A 236 -17.99 -1.54 0.43
N ILE A 237 -18.81 -1.03 1.36
CA ILE A 237 -18.51 -1.12 2.79
C ILE A 237 -18.88 -2.49 3.32
N HIS A 238 -17.91 -3.20 3.90
CA HIS A 238 -18.04 -4.49 4.56
C HIS A 238 -17.38 -4.45 5.94
N PRO A 239 -18.13 -4.10 7.01
CA PRO A 239 -17.55 -3.81 8.33
C PRO A 239 -16.79 -4.97 8.98
N GLN A 240 -17.20 -6.20 8.70
CA GLN A 240 -16.59 -7.40 9.29
C GLN A 240 -15.19 -7.69 8.73
N SER A 241 -14.84 -7.09 7.56
CA SER A 241 -13.54 -7.28 6.89
C SER A 241 -13.16 -8.76 6.69
N ILE A 242 -14.14 -9.63 6.46
CA ILE A 242 -13.98 -11.06 6.18
C ILE A 242 -13.92 -11.32 4.68
N VAL A 243 -14.81 -10.69 3.91
CA VAL A 243 -14.73 -10.64 2.45
C VAL A 243 -13.76 -9.54 2.07
N HIS A 244 -12.58 -9.94 1.56
CA HIS A 244 -11.53 -8.99 1.23
C HIS A 244 -11.73 -8.28 -0.11
N SER A 245 -12.42 -8.86 -1.06
CA SER A 245 -13.05 -8.24 -2.25
C SER A 245 -13.73 -9.31 -3.11
N LEU A 246 -14.47 -8.86 -4.14
CA LEU A 246 -15.22 -9.74 -5.02
C LEU A 246 -15.05 -9.30 -6.48
N VAL A 247 -15.25 -10.25 -7.38
CA VAL A 247 -15.30 -10.02 -8.82
C VAL A 247 -16.63 -10.53 -9.35
N GLU A 248 -17.37 -9.69 -10.05
CA GLU A 248 -18.59 -10.07 -10.77
C GLU A 248 -18.26 -10.28 -12.25
N TYR A 249 -18.71 -11.41 -12.79
CA TYR A 249 -18.54 -11.78 -14.19
C TYR A 249 -19.77 -11.50 -15.03
N SER A 250 -19.62 -11.53 -16.34
CA SER A 250 -20.67 -11.21 -17.32
C SER A 250 -21.87 -12.16 -17.25
N ASP A 251 -21.70 -13.39 -16.79
CA ASP A 251 -22.75 -14.37 -16.56
C ASP A 251 -23.53 -14.16 -15.25
N GLY A 252 -23.15 -13.15 -14.44
CA GLY A 252 -23.75 -12.82 -13.16
C GLY A 252 -23.13 -13.54 -11.96
N ALA A 253 -22.14 -14.44 -12.16
CA ALA A 253 -21.43 -15.06 -11.07
C ALA A 253 -20.59 -14.03 -10.30
N VAL A 254 -20.59 -14.15 -8.96
CA VAL A 254 -19.76 -13.32 -8.08
C VAL A 254 -18.78 -14.22 -7.32
N MET A 255 -17.49 -14.04 -7.56
CA MET A 255 -16.43 -14.74 -6.87
C MET A 255 -15.85 -13.85 -5.76
N ALA A 256 -15.62 -14.41 -4.58
CA ALA A 256 -15.11 -13.69 -3.43
C ALA A 256 -13.95 -14.45 -2.78
N GLN A 257 -12.93 -13.74 -2.31
CA GLN A 257 -11.94 -14.31 -1.41
C GLN A 257 -12.25 -13.86 0.02
N LEU A 258 -12.30 -14.83 0.91
CA LEU A 258 -12.57 -14.65 2.33
C LEU A 258 -11.37 -15.07 3.17
N GLY A 259 -11.16 -14.37 4.29
CA GLY A 259 -10.10 -14.69 5.24
C GLY A 259 -10.26 -13.90 6.55
N VAL A 260 -9.42 -14.20 7.52
CA VAL A 260 -9.27 -13.36 8.71
C VAL A 260 -8.57 -12.04 8.34
N ALA A 261 -8.74 -10.99 9.15
CA ALA A 261 -8.09 -9.70 8.97
C ALA A 261 -6.60 -9.78 9.37
N ASP A 262 -5.79 -10.50 8.58
CA ASP A 262 -4.36 -10.74 8.79
C ASP A 262 -3.61 -10.62 7.44
N MET A 263 -2.59 -9.77 7.41
CA MET A 263 -1.79 -9.55 6.20
C MET A 263 -0.86 -10.72 5.84
N LYS A 264 -0.65 -11.69 6.74
CA LYS A 264 0.20 -12.86 6.45
C LYS A 264 -0.35 -13.71 5.32
N LEU A 265 -1.68 -13.81 5.18
CA LEU A 265 -2.28 -14.56 4.07
C LEU A 265 -1.98 -13.94 2.69
N PRO A 266 -2.28 -12.65 2.42
CA PRO A 266 -1.94 -12.04 1.13
C PRO A 266 -0.43 -11.95 0.89
N ILE A 267 0.39 -11.71 1.93
CA ILE A 267 1.85 -11.75 1.84
C ILE A 267 2.31 -13.15 1.39
N GLN A 268 1.87 -14.20 2.07
CA GLN A 268 2.23 -15.57 1.72
C GLN A 268 1.80 -15.91 0.30
N TYR A 269 0.59 -15.52 -0.09
CA TYR A 269 0.09 -15.80 -1.44
C TYR A 269 0.90 -15.08 -2.52
N ALA A 270 1.26 -13.81 -2.32
CA ALA A 270 2.11 -13.08 -3.25
C ALA A 270 3.50 -13.74 -3.42
N LEU A 271 4.03 -14.34 -2.36
CA LEU A 271 5.31 -15.02 -2.38
C LEU A 271 5.21 -16.48 -2.87
N SER A 272 4.07 -17.14 -2.68
CA SER A 272 3.88 -18.54 -3.08
C SER A 272 3.36 -18.73 -4.49
N TRP A 273 2.63 -17.74 -5.03
CA TRP A 273 1.95 -17.87 -6.32
C TRP A 273 2.86 -18.45 -7.43
N PRO A 274 2.38 -19.42 -8.24
CA PRO A 274 0.98 -19.88 -8.35
C PRO A 274 0.53 -20.93 -7.32
N ASP A 275 1.42 -21.38 -6.44
CA ASP A 275 1.12 -22.38 -5.43
C ASP A 275 0.35 -21.80 -4.24
N ARG A 276 -0.26 -22.70 -3.42
CA ARG A 276 -0.80 -22.38 -2.10
C ARG A 276 -0.06 -23.19 -1.05
N TRP A 277 0.59 -22.48 -0.12
CA TRP A 277 1.30 -23.16 0.96
C TRP A 277 0.42 -23.28 2.20
N PRO A 278 0.62 -24.33 3.02
CA PRO A 278 -0.02 -24.42 4.33
C PRO A 278 0.27 -23.18 5.18
N VAL A 279 -0.70 -22.77 5.97
CA VAL A 279 -0.57 -21.59 6.85
C VAL A 279 -0.32 -22.02 8.30
N ALA A 280 0.52 -21.26 9.00
CA ALA A 280 0.83 -21.42 10.42
C ALA A 280 0.18 -20.31 11.27
N PHE A 281 -0.92 -19.70 10.78
CA PHE A 281 -1.64 -18.62 11.45
C PHE A 281 -3.16 -18.88 11.40
N ASP A 282 -3.94 -18.00 12.04
CA ASP A 282 -5.38 -18.18 12.24
C ASP A 282 -6.13 -18.36 10.90
N GLN A 283 -7.10 -19.25 10.90
CA GLN A 283 -7.94 -19.55 9.77
C GLN A 283 -9.38 -19.10 10.02
N LEU A 284 -10.07 -18.75 8.94
CA LEU A 284 -11.46 -18.32 9.01
C LEU A 284 -12.38 -19.51 9.34
N ASP A 285 -13.21 -19.32 10.38
CA ASP A 285 -14.33 -20.18 10.70
C ASP A 285 -15.63 -19.43 10.34
N LEU A 286 -16.26 -19.82 9.24
CA LEU A 286 -17.46 -19.14 8.74
C LEU A 286 -18.66 -19.23 9.70
N VAL A 287 -18.75 -20.30 10.51
CA VAL A 287 -19.85 -20.45 11.47
C VAL A 287 -19.70 -19.43 12.61
N LYS A 288 -18.47 -19.19 13.06
CA LYS A 288 -18.18 -18.19 14.09
C LYS A 288 -18.20 -16.76 13.58
N ALA A 289 -17.96 -16.57 12.28
CA ALA A 289 -17.90 -15.24 11.67
C ALA A 289 -19.25 -14.48 11.72
N GLY A 290 -20.37 -15.22 11.78
CA GLY A 290 -21.71 -14.63 11.82
C GLY A 290 -22.15 -14.02 10.48
N PRO A 291 -23.12 -13.08 10.49
CA PRO A 291 -23.65 -12.49 9.27
C PRO A 291 -22.64 -11.53 8.62
N LEU A 292 -22.58 -11.58 7.31
CA LEU A 292 -21.81 -10.67 6.48
C LEU A 292 -22.72 -9.59 5.92
N THR A 293 -22.35 -8.32 6.09
CA THR A 293 -23.18 -7.18 5.69
C THR A 293 -22.42 -6.26 4.74
N PHE A 294 -23.17 -5.64 3.82
CA PHE A 294 -22.61 -4.78 2.78
C PHE A 294 -23.44 -3.50 2.65
N TYR A 295 -22.77 -2.35 2.48
CA TYR A 295 -23.41 -1.05 2.36
C TYR A 295 -22.71 -0.22 1.28
N GLU A 296 -23.39 0.80 0.78
CA GLU A 296 -22.79 1.82 -0.05
C GLU A 296 -21.90 2.77 0.78
N PRO A 297 -20.77 3.23 0.25
CA PRO A 297 -19.94 4.24 0.92
C PRO A 297 -20.64 5.61 0.89
N ASP A 298 -20.63 6.33 2.01
CA ASP A 298 -21.10 7.71 2.07
C ASP A 298 -20.00 8.68 1.59
N THR A 299 -19.99 8.95 0.29
CA THR A 299 -19.02 9.85 -0.33
C THR A 299 -19.32 11.34 -0.09
N LYS A 300 -20.48 11.69 0.48
CA LYS A 300 -20.81 13.09 0.86
C LYS A 300 -20.14 13.46 2.18
N VAL A 301 -20.12 12.53 3.11
CA VAL A 301 -19.44 12.70 4.40
C VAL A 301 -17.93 12.44 4.24
N PHE A 302 -17.56 11.33 3.61
CA PHE A 302 -16.15 10.90 3.42
C PHE A 302 -15.69 11.26 2.00
N ARG A 303 -15.47 12.55 1.77
CA ARG A 303 -15.19 13.14 0.44
C ARG A 303 -13.89 12.65 -0.20
N ALA A 304 -12.90 12.24 0.60
CA ALA A 304 -11.60 11.80 0.08
C ALA A 304 -11.70 10.64 -0.92
N LEU A 305 -12.68 9.73 -0.76
CA LEU A 305 -12.94 8.66 -1.73
C LEU A 305 -13.37 9.22 -3.09
N ALA A 306 -14.32 10.16 -3.10
CA ALA A 306 -14.79 10.77 -4.36
C ALA A 306 -13.69 11.59 -5.04
N LEU A 307 -12.89 12.34 -4.26
CA LEU A 307 -11.76 13.12 -4.76
C LEU A 307 -10.68 12.23 -5.40
N ALA A 308 -10.36 11.09 -4.79
CA ALA A 308 -9.40 10.14 -5.35
C ALA A 308 -9.90 9.55 -6.68
N ILE A 309 -11.17 9.13 -6.74
CA ILE A 309 -11.78 8.59 -7.97
C ILE A 309 -11.79 9.66 -9.08
N ALA A 310 -12.12 10.91 -8.73
CA ALA A 310 -12.11 12.02 -9.68
C ALA A 310 -10.70 12.30 -10.21
N ALA A 311 -9.68 12.32 -9.33
CA ALA A 311 -8.29 12.48 -9.71
C ALA A 311 -7.81 11.32 -10.61
N GLY A 312 -8.20 10.08 -10.30
CA GLY A 312 -7.88 8.90 -11.10
C GLY A 312 -8.46 8.99 -12.51
N LYS A 313 -9.75 9.36 -12.64
CA LYS A 313 -10.43 9.49 -13.94
C LYS A 313 -9.88 10.60 -14.83
N GLN A 314 -9.31 11.66 -14.24
CA GLN A 314 -8.66 12.72 -15.00
C GLN A 314 -7.24 12.35 -15.44
N GLU A 315 -6.69 11.29 -14.88
CA GLU A 315 -5.35 10.76 -15.22
C GLU A 315 -4.20 11.77 -15.05
N GLY A 316 -3.10 11.57 -15.77
CA GLY A 316 -1.92 12.43 -15.69
C GLY A 316 -1.31 12.44 -14.30
N THR A 317 -0.94 13.64 -13.83
CA THR A 317 -0.29 13.83 -12.51
C THR A 317 -1.26 14.00 -11.35
N LEU A 318 -2.59 14.03 -11.57
CA LEU A 318 -3.56 14.27 -10.50
C LEU A 318 -3.61 13.16 -9.43
N PRO A 319 -3.49 11.86 -9.75
CA PRO A 319 -3.40 10.84 -8.72
C PRO A 319 -2.16 11.01 -7.81
N CYS A 320 -1.02 11.42 -8.37
CA CYS A 320 0.18 11.77 -7.61
C CYS A 320 -0.08 12.99 -6.72
N THR A 321 -0.73 14.02 -7.26
CA THR A 321 -1.14 15.24 -6.51
C THR A 321 -2.06 14.89 -5.34
N PHE A 322 -3.07 14.03 -5.56
CA PHE A 322 -3.96 13.53 -4.50
C PHE A 322 -3.16 12.86 -3.39
N ASN A 323 -2.27 11.93 -3.74
CA ASN A 323 -1.45 11.23 -2.76
C ASN A 323 -0.56 12.18 -1.94
N ALA A 324 0.14 13.09 -2.60
CA ALA A 324 1.01 14.06 -1.94
C ALA A 324 0.24 15.00 -0.99
N ALA A 325 -0.92 15.51 -1.44
CA ALA A 325 -1.80 16.34 -0.62
C ALA A 325 -2.33 15.57 0.60
N ASN A 326 -2.76 14.32 0.40
CA ASN A 326 -3.22 13.46 1.49
C ASN A 326 -2.11 13.18 2.51
N GLU A 327 -0.89 12.87 2.09
CA GLU A 327 0.23 12.65 3.01
C GLU A 327 0.52 13.89 3.86
N VAL A 328 0.51 15.10 3.27
CA VAL A 328 0.69 16.37 4.01
C VAL A 328 -0.48 16.63 4.95
N ALA A 329 -1.72 16.40 4.51
CA ALA A 329 -2.92 16.57 5.31
C ALA A 329 -2.91 15.66 6.55
N VAL A 330 -2.65 14.37 6.36
CA VAL A 330 -2.55 13.38 7.44
C VAL A 330 -1.43 13.74 8.42
N ALA A 331 -0.24 14.10 7.92
CA ALA A 331 0.87 14.52 8.77
C ALA A 331 0.56 15.79 9.58
N SER A 332 -0.22 16.70 9.00
CA SER A 332 -0.64 17.95 9.66
C SER A 332 -1.75 17.69 10.70
N PHE A 333 -2.71 16.82 10.41
CA PHE A 333 -3.71 16.37 11.36
C PHE A 333 -3.08 15.68 12.57
N LEU A 334 -2.14 14.77 12.37
CA LEU A 334 -1.39 14.08 13.44
C LEU A 334 -0.63 15.05 14.36
N LYS A 335 -0.25 16.22 13.86
CA LYS A 335 0.41 17.30 14.61
C LYS A 335 -0.57 18.31 15.21
N GLY A 336 -1.89 18.09 15.07
CA GLY A 336 -2.93 19.00 15.55
C GLY A 336 -3.02 20.33 14.80
N ARG A 337 -2.50 20.41 13.57
CA ARG A 337 -2.54 21.62 12.73
C ARG A 337 -3.76 21.69 11.81
N LEU A 338 -4.46 20.58 11.64
CA LEU A 338 -5.71 20.45 10.89
C LEU A 338 -6.74 19.69 11.73
N SER A 339 -8.02 19.97 11.51
CA SER A 339 -9.10 19.11 11.97
C SER A 339 -9.27 17.88 11.07
N PHE A 340 -10.07 16.91 11.49
CA PHE A 340 -10.37 15.73 10.69
C PHE A 340 -11.02 16.06 9.34
N LEU A 341 -11.95 17.00 9.34
CA LEU A 341 -12.66 17.42 8.13
C LEU A 341 -11.78 18.21 7.17
N ASP A 342 -10.81 18.97 7.68
CA ASP A 342 -9.88 19.75 6.87
C ASP A 342 -8.97 18.87 6.00
N ILE A 343 -8.82 17.58 6.32
CA ILE A 343 -8.04 16.64 5.50
C ILE A 343 -8.58 16.62 4.07
N ALA A 344 -9.88 16.37 3.90
CA ALA A 344 -10.50 16.33 2.59
C ALA A 344 -10.57 17.72 1.93
N ASP A 345 -10.80 18.77 2.72
CA ASP A 345 -10.88 20.15 2.24
C ASP A 345 -9.50 20.62 1.71
N LEU A 346 -8.40 20.26 2.36
CA LEU A 346 -7.04 20.53 1.87
C LEU A 346 -6.75 19.78 0.55
N ILE A 347 -7.08 18.48 0.49
CA ILE A 347 -6.88 17.68 -0.73
C ILE A 347 -7.60 18.31 -1.90
N GLU A 348 -8.88 18.69 -1.74
CA GLU A 348 -9.68 19.33 -2.78
C GLU A 348 -9.05 20.65 -3.26
N LYS A 349 -8.69 21.55 -2.34
CA LYS A 349 -8.03 22.83 -2.69
C LYS A 349 -6.74 22.64 -3.48
N VAL A 350 -5.94 21.62 -3.14
CA VAL A 350 -4.69 21.31 -3.86
C VAL A 350 -5.00 20.79 -5.26
N LEU A 351 -5.99 19.91 -5.39
CA LEU A 351 -6.41 19.34 -6.69
C LEU A 351 -6.96 20.45 -7.61
N ASP A 352 -7.88 21.29 -7.11
CA ASP A 352 -8.50 22.37 -7.87
C ASP A 352 -7.49 23.43 -8.38
N ALA A 353 -6.44 23.64 -7.57
CA ALA A 353 -5.38 24.58 -7.95
C ALA A 353 -4.27 23.93 -8.81
N THR A 354 -4.43 22.63 -9.22
CA THR A 354 -3.41 21.91 -10.00
C THR A 354 -3.88 21.68 -11.43
N VAL A 355 -3.08 22.12 -12.39
CA VAL A 355 -3.27 21.78 -13.79
C VAL A 355 -2.59 20.43 -14.02
N PRO A 356 -3.32 19.37 -14.45
CA PRO A 356 -2.72 18.06 -14.69
C PRO A 356 -1.74 18.11 -15.86
N ALA A 357 -0.60 17.44 -15.69
CA ALA A 357 0.37 17.20 -16.76
C ALA A 357 0.32 15.75 -17.20
N LYS A 358 0.68 15.49 -18.45
CA LYS A 358 0.89 14.12 -18.95
C LYS A 358 2.13 13.53 -18.27
N VAL A 359 2.05 12.29 -17.85
CA VAL A 359 3.19 11.54 -17.31
C VAL A 359 4.05 11.04 -18.45
N ASP A 360 5.19 11.67 -18.65
CA ASP A 360 6.17 11.32 -19.71
C ASP A 360 7.47 10.72 -19.15
N GLY A 361 7.64 10.74 -17.81
CA GLY A 361 8.81 10.18 -17.15
C GLY A 361 8.73 10.27 -15.63
N TYR A 362 9.76 9.74 -14.98
CA TYR A 362 9.88 9.75 -13.51
C TYR A 362 9.96 11.19 -12.97
N GLU A 363 10.69 12.06 -13.66
CA GLU A 363 10.90 13.46 -13.27
C GLU A 363 9.59 14.25 -13.22
N THR A 364 8.65 13.96 -14.13
CA THR A 364 7.30 14.57 -14.10
C THR A 364 6.56 14.23 -12.82
N ILE A 365 6.67 12.99 -12.34
CA ILE A 365 6.05 12.57 -11.08
C ILE A 365 6.74 13.21 -9.88
N VAL A 366 8.07 13.28 -9.87
CA VAL A 366 8.85 13.94 -8.81
C VAL A 366 8.44 15.41 -8.67
N GLU A 367 8.33 16.11 -9.80
CA GLU A 367 7.93 17.53 -9.79
C GLU A 367 6.48 17.72 -9.38
N ALA A 368 5.56 16.86 -9.82
CA ALA A 368 4.16 16.88 -9.42
C ALA A 368 3.99 16.66 -7.89
N ASP A 369 4.68 15.67 -7.33
CA ASP A 369 4.70 15.42 -5.88
C ASP A 369 5.25 16.62 -5.11
N ARG A 370 6.39 17.17 -5.55
CA ARG A 370 7.03 18.34 -4.92
C ARG A 370 6.11 19.55 -4.89
N LEU A 371 5.50 19.89 -6.04
CA LEU A 371 4.59 21.05 -6.17
C LEU A 371 3.31 20.85 -5.35
N ALA A 372 2.74 19.66 -5.34
CA ALA A 372 1.56 19.33 -4.55
C ALA A 372 1.84 19.48 -3.05
N ARG A 373 2.98 18.95 -2.55
CA ARG A 373 3.39 19.11 -1.15
C ARG A 373 3.62 20.56 -0.78
N GLN A 374 4.34 21.31 -1.61
CA GLN A 374 4.59 22.75 -1.38
C GLN A 374 3.27 23.53 -1.28
N LYS A 375 2.31 23.26 -2.17
CA LYS A 375 0.99 23.89 -2.15
C LYS A 375 0.19 23.51 -0.91
N ALA A 376 0.16 22.22 -0.56
CA ALA A 376 -0.53 21.74 0.63
C ALA A 376 0.05 22.34 1.91
N GLU A 377 1.37 22.40 2.06
CA GLU A 377 2.04 23.01 3.21
C GLU A 377 1.74 24.51 3.32
N ALA A 378 1.69 25.22 2.20
CA ALA A 378 1.32 26.64 2.18
C ALA A 378 -0.12 26.88 2.65
N LEU A 379 -1.08 26.02 2.22
CA LEU A 379 -2.47 26.09 2.67
C LEU A 379 -2.58 25.77 4.18
N VAL A 380 -1.89 24.76 4.66
CA VAL A 380 -1.83 24.44 6.11
C VAL A 380 -1.31 25.63 6.92
N ALA A 381 -0.30 26.35 6.42
CA ALA A 381 0.25 27.52 7.09
C ALA A 381 -0.73 28.72 7.12
N GLN A 382 -1.68 28.77 6.20
CA GLN A 382 -2.71 29.81 6.12
C GLN A 382 -3.98 29.49 6.93
N GLY A 383 -4.06 28.28 7.49
CA GLY A 383 -5.20 27.81 8.29
C GLY A 383 -6.31 27.16 7.47
N VAL A 384 -5.99 26.69 6.24
CA VAL A 384 -6.82 26.00 5.22
C VAL A 384 -8.01 26.82 4.77
#